data_dd213e201ef78242821027c2b5f5e856
#
_entry.id   dd213e201ef78242821027c2b5f5e856
#
_cell.length_a   1.000
_cell.length_b   1.000
_cell.length_c   1.000
_cell.angle_alpha   90.00
_cell.angle_beta   90.00
_cell.angle_gamma   90.00
#
_symmetry.space_group_name_H-M   'P 1'
#
loop_
_entity.id
_entity.type
_entity.pdbx_description
1 polymer ?
#
loop_
_entity_poly.entity_id
_entity_poly.type
_entity_poly.pdbx_seq_one_letter_code
_entity_poly.pdbx_strand_id
1 'polypeptide(L)'
;ADGAIERRLPLPADVADRIGGQGLEGVAVDGDGVWVALQRELADGPAGVVRLGRYTPAQDRWEWYGSPLERTAVAGDWIGISEIAASDGALLVLERDKLNGPDARVKRIYRVVFPDRPGASSGEGDLPVLTKTSARDLLPDLRATNGYVQEKIEGLAVAGNGRLYLVTDNDGVDDANGETQFFDLGPVGEALAG
;
A
#
# COMPACT_ATOMS: atom_id res chain seq x y z
N ALA A 1 7.96 -19.81 16.59
CA ALA A 1 9.05 -18.87 16.23
C ALA A 1 9.50 -18.17 17.51
N ASP A 2 10.80 -17.98 17.67
CA ASP A 2 11.45 -17.38 18.85
C ASP A 2 11.72 -15.87 18.68
N GLY A 3 11.31 -15.31 17.55
CA GLY A 3 11.54 -13.89 17.20
C GLY A 3 12.96 -13.58 16.70
N ALA A 4 13.77 -14.60 16.41
CA ALA A 4 15.11 -14.39 15.89
C ALA A 4 15.06 -13.76 14.46
N ILE A 5 15.93 -12.79 14.22
CA ILE A 5 16.12 -12.24 12.86
C ILE A 5 17.03 -13.20 12.09
N GLU A 6 16.46 -13.92 11.14
CA GLU A 6 17.22 -14.86 10.32
C GLU A 6 18.00 -14.16 9.21
N ARG A 7 17.41 -13.11 8.60
CA ARG A 7 18.01 -12.41 7.49
C ARG A 7 17.58 -10.94 7.45
N ARG A 8 18.48 -10.07 7.05
CA ARG A 8 18.21 -8.68 6.67
C ARG A 8 18.34 -8.56 5.17
N LEU A 9 17.35 -7.98 4.51
CA LEU A 9 17.34 -7.75 3.06
C LEU A 9 17.49 -6.25 2.82
N PRO A 10 18.69 -5.79 2.42
CA PRO A 10 18.87 -4.38 2.08
C PRO A 10 18.12 -4.08 0.77
N LEU A 11 17.55 -2.88 0.68
CA LEU A 11 17.11 -2.36 -0.60
C LEU A 11 18.34 -2.07 -1.49
N PRO A 12 18.21 -2.22 -2.82
CA PRO A 12 19.22 -1.74 -3.75
C PRO A 12 19.54 -0.25 -3.54
N ALA A 13 20.81 0.13 -3.64
CA ALA A 13 21.25 1.49 -3.35
C ALA A 13 20.56 2.54 -4.23
N ASP A 14 20.33 2.22 -5.51
CA ASP A 14 19.60 3.08 -6.47
C ASP A 14 18.14 3.36 -6.10
N VAL A 15 17.58 2.59 -5.16
CA VAL A 15 16.26 2.86 -4.56
C VAL A 15 16.43 3.49 -3.19
N ALA A 16 17.27 2.89 -2.32
CA ALA A 16 17.44 3.33 -0.94
C ALA A 16 17.90 4.79 -0.82
N ASP A 17 18.82 5.23 -1.68
CA ASP A 17 19.39 6.58 -1.68
C ASP A 17 18.39 7.65 -2.17
N ARG A 18 17.28 7.23 -2.77
CA ARG A 18 16.25 8.11 -3.36
C ARG A 18 14.92 8.09 -2.62
N ILE A 19 14.79 7.24 -1.61
CA ILE A 19 13.61 7.22 -0.74
C ILE A 19 13.58 8.49 0.08
N GLY A 20 12.43 9.19 0.04
CA GLY A 20 12.16 10.32 0.93
C GLY A 20 11.87 9.89 2.37
N GLY A 21 11.38 10.81 3.18
CA GLY A 21 11.13 10.57 4.61
C GLY A 21 10.02 9.55 4.93
N GLN A 22 9.19 9.17 3.95
CA GLN A 22 8.05 8.27 4.17
C GLN A 22 8.41 6.77 4.10
N GLY A 23 9.42 6.39 3.33
CA GLY A 23 9.98 5.03 3.33
C GLY A 23 9.09 3.92 2.74
N LEU A 24 9.26 2.71 3.30
CA LEU A 24 8.45 1.53 3.01
C LEU A 24 7.24 1.50 3.94
N GLU A 25 6.05 1.22 3.40
CA GLU A 25 4.81 1.18 4.17
C GLU A 25 4.09 -0.17 4.09
N GLY A 26 4.25 -0.90 3.01
CA GLY A 26 3.54 -2.17 2.85
C GLY A 26 4.48 -3.34 2.58
N VAL A 27 4.12 -4.51 3.11
CA VAL A 27 4.80 -5.77 2.80
C VAL A 27 3.79 -6.92 2.62
N ALA A 28 3.95 -7.69 1.55
CA ALA A 28 3.12 -8.87 1.29
C ALA A 28 3.96 -10.03 0.79
N VAL A 29 3.53 -11.25 1.09
CA VAL A 29 4.15 -12.48 0.57
C VAL A 29 3.20 -13.13 -0.42
N ASP A 30 3.70 -13.46 -1.61
CA ASP A 30 2.96 -14.19 -2.64
C ASP A 30 3.83 -15.30 -3.23
N GLY A 31 3.46 -16.54 -2.98
CA GLY A 31 4.24 -17.70 -3.38
C GLY A 31 5.67 -17.65 -2.82
N ASP A 32 6.65 -17.52 -3.71
CA ASP A 32 8.08 -17.44 -3.40
C ASP A 32 8.62 -15.99 -3.34
N GLY A 33 7.74 -14.99 -3.53
CA GLY A 33 8.10 -13.58 -3.58
C GLY A 33 7.69 -12.79 -2.35
N VAL A 34 8.50 -11.80 -2.01
CA VAL A 34 8.18 -10.77 -1.02
C VAL A 34 7.98 -9.45 -1.75
N TRP A 35 6.79 -8.89 -1.67
CA TRP A 35 6.45 -7.60 -2.20
C TRP A 35 6.63 -6.51 -1.15
N VAL A 36 7.12 -5.35 -1.57
CA VAL A 36 7.20 -4.15 -0.76
C VAL A 36 6.64 -2.96 -1.53
N ALA A 37 6.03 -2.03 -0.82
CA ALA A 37 5.53 -0.79 -1.38
C ALA A 37 6.24 0.41 -0.77
N LEU A 38 6.67 1.36 -1.61
CA LEU A 38 7.02 2.69 -1.14
C LEU A 38 5.74 3.49 -0.94
N GLN A 39 5.71 4.34 0.09
CA GLN A 39 4.56 5.21 0.32
C GLN A 39 4.43 6.26 -0.78
N ARG A 40 5.55 6.85 -1.19
CA ARG A 40 5.61 7.96 -2.12
C ARG A 40 6.58 7.71 -3.26
N GLU A 41 6.54 8.61 -4.22
CA GLU A 41 7.47 8.64 -5.35
C GLU A 41 8.92 8.77 -4.86
N LEU A 42 9.86 8.21 -5.60
CA LEU A 42 11.26 8.53 -5.41
C LEU A 42 11.53 10.01 -5.74
N ALA A 43 12.52 10.62 -5.09
CA ALA A 43 12.79 12.07 -5.15
C ALA A 43 12.90 12.64 -6.57
N ASP A 44 13.38 11.85 -7.53
CA ASP A 44 13.56 12.20 -8.95
C ASP A 44 12.75 11.27 -9.88
N GLY A 45 11.79 10.55 -9.31
CA GLY A 45 10.90 9.66 -10.06
C GLY A 45 9.79 10.42 -10.79
N PRO A 46 9.07 9.73 -11.70
CA PRO A 46 7.92 10.32 -12.37
C PRO A 46 6.83 10.63 -11.35
N ALA A 47 6.27 11.85 -11.45
CA ALA A 47 5.21 12.31 -10.56
C ALA A 47 3.97 11.40 -10.64
N GLY A 48 3.43 11.03 -9.47
CA GLY A 48 2.26 10.17 -9.36
C GLY A 48 2.54 8.69 -9.66
N VAL A 49 3.81 8.25 -9.67
CA VAL A 49 4.17 6.84 -9.84
C VAL A 49 5.12 6.39 -8.73
N VAL A 50 4.60 5.56 -7.84
CA VAL A 50 5.40 4.95 -6.76
C VAL A 50 6.02 3.63 -7.20
N ARG A 51 6.96 3.11 -6.43
CA ARG A 51 7.60 1.82 -6.66
C ARG A 51 6.94 0.71 -5.85
N LEU A 52 6.63 -0.39 -6.54
CA LEU A 52 6.40 -1.69 -5.93
C LEU A 52 7.61 -2.57 -6.25
N GLY A 53 8.25 -3.12 -5.22
CA GLY A 53 9.39 -4.01 -5.36
C GLY A 53 9.00 -5.45 -5.08
N ARG A 54 9.45 -6.39 -5.90
CA ARG A 54 9.36 -7.82 -5.64
C ARG A 54 10.74 -8.39 -5.41
N TYR A 55 10.96 -8.97 -4.27
CA TYR A 55 12.18 -9.72 -3.97
C TYR A 55 11.92 -11.22 -4.09
N THR A 56 12.76 -11.93 -4.86
CA THR A 56 12.70 -13.38 -4.98
C THR A 56 13.88 -14.00 -4.23
N PRO A 57 13.66 -14.58 -3.03
CA PRO A 57 14.72 -15.08 -2.16
C PRO A 57 15.62 -16.13 -2.80
N ALA A 58 15.05 -17.05 -3.60
CA ALA A 58 15.80 -18.12 -4.28
C ALA A 58 16.79 -17.61 -5.33
N GLN A 59 16.56 -16.42 -5.86
CA GLN A 59 17.36 -15.78 -6.90
C GLN A 59 18.21 -14.62 -6.35
N ASP A 60 17.99 -14.24 -5.11
CA ASP A 60 18.56 -13.03 -4.48
C ASP A 60 18.36 -11.79 -5.36
N ARG A 61 17.16 -11.59 -5.91
CA ARG A 61 16.88 -10.62 -6.96
C ARG A 61 15.69 -9.74 -6.61
N TRP A 62 15.86 -8.43 -6.83
CA TRP A 62 14.80 -7.43 -6.85
C TRP A 62 14.28 -7.19 -8.27
N GLU A 63 12.98 -6.96 -8.37
CA GLU A 63 12.29 -6.50 -9.57
C GLU A 63 11.39 -5.33 -9.18
N TRP A 64 11.40 -4.26 -9.98
CA TRP A 64 10.68 -3.04 -9.68
C TRP A 64 9.63 -2.74 -10.73
N TYR A 65 8.49 -2.25 -10.25
CA TYR A 65 7.33 -1.87 -11.02
C TYR A 65 6.86 -0.48 -10.62
N GLY A 66 6.28 0.27 -11.56
CA GLY A 66 5.60 1.52 -11.28
C GLY A 66 4.12 1.28 -10.96
N SER A 67 3.63 1.83 -9.87
CA SER A 67 2.20 1.86 -9.54
C SER A 67 1.69 3.30 -9.62
N PRO A 68 0.74 3.63 -10.52
CA PRO A 68 0.21 4.97 -10.60
C PRO A 68 -0.67 5.25 -9.38
N LEU A 69 -0.44 6.39 -8.71
CA LEU A 69 -1.29 6.88 -7.63
C LEU A 69 -2.52 7.59 -8.16
N GLU A 70 -3.56 7.68 -7.33
CA GLU A 70 -4.62 8.66 -7.54
C GLU A 70 -4.06 10.09 -7.48
N ARG A 71 -4.88 11.03 -7.92
CA ARG A 71 -4.54 12.47 -7.90
C ARG A 71 -5.44 13.21 -6.92
N THR A 72 -4.85 14.17 -6.24
CA THR A 72 -5.59 15.14 -5.44
C THR A 72 -5.49 16.52 -6.08
N ALA A 73 -6.58 17.28 -6.04
CA ALA A 73 -6.61 18.68 -6.43
C ALA A 73 -6.53 19.62 -5.22
N VAL A 74 -6.45 19.08 -4.02
CA VAL A 74 -6.41 19.86 -2.78
C VAL A 74 -4.99 20.34 -2.54
N ALA A 75 -4.81 21.66 -2.43
CA ALA A 75 -3.50 22.23 -2.18
C ALA A 75 -2.88 21.73 -0.86
N GLY A 76 -1.64 21.28 -0.93
CA GLY A 76 -0.91 20.75 0.22
C GLY A 76 -1.28 19.31 0.61
N ASP A 77 -2.24 18.68 -0.05
CA ASP A 77 -2.56 17.26 0.08
C ASP A 77 -1.67 16.40 -0.83
N TRP A 78 -1.62 15.10 -0.54
CA TRP A 78 -0.92 14.11 -1.33
C TRP A 78 -1.57 12.73 -1.18
N ILE A 79 -1.38 11.88 -2.17
CA ILE A 79 -1.81 10.49 -2.13
C ILE A 79 -0.60 9.59 -1.91
N GLY A 80 -0.73 8.59 -1.08
CA GLY A 80 0.30 7.58 -0.83
C GLY A 80 -0.28 6.18 -0.65
N ILE A 81 0.60 5.18 -0.79
CA ILE A 81 0.28 3.80 -0.40
C ILE A 81 0.57 3.64 1.08
N SER A 82 -0.39 3.10 1.83
CA SER A 82 -0.22 2.79 3.26
C SER A 82 0.05 1.31 3.52
N GLU A 83 -0.50 0.41 2.69
CA GLU A 83 -0.34 -1.02 2.88
C GLU A 83 -0.57 -1.78 1.57
N ILE A 84 -0.03 -2.99 1.51
CA ILE A 84 -0.34 -3.97 0.46
C ILE A 84 -0.65 -5.33 1.07
N ALA A 85 -1.56 -6.07 0.47
CA ALA A 85 -1.85 -7.45 0.83
C ALA A 85 -1.94 -8.32 -0.43
N ALA A 86 -1.45 -9.54 -0.37
CA ALA A 86 -1.56 -10.48 -1.49
C ALA A 86 -2.91 -11.22 -1.42
N SER A 87 -3.59 -11.32 -2.56
CA SER A 87 -4.84 -12.08 -2.70
C SER A 87 -5.03 -12.53 -4.15
N ASP A 88 -5.28 -13.82 -4.34
CA ASP A 88 -5.70 -14.40 -5.62
C ASP A 88 -4.87 -13.95 -6.85
N GLY A 89 -3.54 -14.03 -6.74
CA GLY A 89 -2.61 -13.67 -7.82
C GLY A 89 -2.55 -12.17 -8.12
N ALA A 90 -2.89 -11.34 -7.15
CA ALA A 90 -2.82 -9.89 -7.24
C ALA A 90 -2.37 -9.27 -5.93
N LEU A 91 -1.98 -8.00 -5.97
CA LEU A 91 -1.87 -7.16 -4.78
C LEU A 91 -3.16 -6.36 -4.60
N LEU A 92 -3.63 -6.31 -3.38
CA LEU A 92 -4.53 -5.27 -2.88
C LEU A 92 -3.65 -4.13 -2.39
N VAL A 93 -3.86 -2.95 -2.93
CA VAL A 93 -3.07 -1.75 -2.62
C VAL A 93 -3.96 -0.74 -1.95
N LEU A 94 -3.63 -0.35 -0.74
CA LEU A 94 -4.35 0.66 0.03
C LEU A 94 -3.76 2.04 -0.25
N GLU A 95 -4.54 2.90 -0.91
CA GLU A 95 -4.18 4.30 -1.14
C GLU A 95 -5.01 5.24 -0.27
N ARG A 96 -4.34 6.26 0.27
CA ARG A 96 -5.00 7.34 1.02
C ARG A 96 -4.43 8.71 0.70
N ASP A 97 -5.29 9.73 0.85
CA ASP A 97 -4.90 11.12 1.07
C ASP A 97 -4.49 11.34 2.54
N LYS A 98 -3.92 12.49 2.87
CA LYS A 98 -3.64 12.92 4.23
C LYS A 98 -4.80 13.71 4.88
N LEU A 99 -5.96 13.73 4.25
CA LEU A 99 -7.12 14.45 4.72
C LEU A 99 -7.97 13.57 5.67
N ASN A 100 -8.72 14.22 6.54
CA ASN A 100 -9.56 13.56 7.53
C ASN A 100 -10.97 14.17 7.57
N GLY A 101 -11.86 13.56 8.34
CA GLY A 101 -13.23 14.04 8.55
C GLY A 101 -13.97 14.26 7.23
N PRO A 102 -14.66 15.43 7.07
CA PRO A 102 -15.42 15.75 5.87
C PRO A 102 -14.54 16.07 4.66
N ASP A 103 -13.26 16.35 4.88
CA ASP A 103 -12.32 16.72 3.82
C ASP A 103 -11.68 15.53 3.12
N ALA A 104 -11.70 14.34 3.72
CA ALA A 104 -11.17 13.13 3.13
C ALA A 104 -11.82 12.81 1.77
N ARG A 105 -10.99 12.47 0.77
CA ARG A 105 -11.40 12.22 -0.63
C ARG A 105 -10.99 10.85 -1.14
N VAL A 106 -9.82 10.35 -0.72
CA VAL A 106 -9.27 9.09 -1.21
C VAL A 106 -8.88 8.22 -0.02
N LYS A 107 -9.67 7.18 0.23
CA LYS A 107 -9.40 6.07 1.11
C LYS A 107 -9.88 4.84 0.36
N ARG A 108 -8.97 4.16 -0.36
CA ARG A 108 -9.42 3.19 -1.36
C ARG A 108 -8.49 1.99 -1.49
N ILE A 109 -9.08 0.83 -1.68
CA ILE A 109 -8.37 -0.39 -2.05
C ILE A 109 -8.42 -0.52 -3.57
N TYR A 110 -7.24 -0.74 -4.16
CA TYR A 110 -7.08 -1.10 -5.57
C TYR A 110 -6.62 -2.53 -5.69
N ARG A 111 -7.03 -3.19 -6.77
CA ARG A 111 -6.50 -4.46 -7.20
C ARG A 111 -5.47 -4.23 -8.31
N VAL A 112 -4.26 -4.73 -8.10
CA VAL A 112 -3.16 -4.69 -9.05
C VAL A 112 -2.82 -6.13 -9.42
N VAL A 113 -3.12 -6.52 -10.66
CA VAL A 113 -2.81 -7.86 -11.16
C VAL A 113 -1.32 -7.95 -11.45
N PHE A 114 -0.69 -9.06 -11.06
CA PHE A 114 0.72 -9.29 -11.34
C PHE A 114 0.96 -9.30 -12.85
N PRO A 115 2.00 -8.60 -13.32
CA PRO A 115 2.29 -8.54 -14.74
C PRO A 115 2.91 -9.86 -15.23
N ASP A 116 2.62 -10.23 -16.47
CA ASP A 116 3.22 -11.38 -17.13
C ASP A 116 4.69 -11.17 -17.53
N ARG A 117 5.17 -9.92 -17.44
CA ARG A 117 6.55 -9.55 -17.76
C ARG A 117 7.36 -9.24 -16.50
N PRO A 118 8.67 -9.53 -16.49
CA PRO A 118 9.53 -9.19 -15.36
C PRO A 118 9.60 -7.68 -15.17
N GLY A 119 9.82 -7.28 -13.92
CA GLY A 119 10.08 -5.90 -13.53
C GLY A 119 11.45 -5.42 -13.98
N ALA A 120 11.72 -4.13 -13.81
CA ALA A 120 13.05 -3.59 -13.99
C ALA A 120 13.99 -4.13 -12.90
N SER A 121 15.23 -4.48 -13.27
CA SER A 121 16.23 -5.00 -12.32
C SER A 121 16.81 -3.94 -11.40
N SER A 122 16.57 -2.65 -11.69
CA SER A 122 16.97 -1.49 -10.88
C SER A 122 15.80 -0.54 -10.69
N GLY A 123 15.90 0.36 -9.73
CA GLY A 123 14.93 1.45 -9.55
C GLY A 123 15.03 2.54 -10.63
N GLU A 124 16.02 2.44 -11.50
CA GLU A 124 16.25 3.34 -12.64
C GLU A 124 15.72 2.76 -13.95
N GLY A 125 15.47 3.63 -14.92
CA GLY A 125 15.10 3.24 -16.27
C GLY A 125 13.61 3.08 -16.49
N ASP A 126 13.26 2.37 -17.56
CA ASP A 126 11.89 2.19 -18.03
C ASP A 126 11.17 1.13 -17.18
N LEU A 127 10.46 1.61 -16.15
CA LEU A 127 9.68 0.74 -15.28
C LEU A 127 8.41 0.25 -15.96
N PRO A 128 8.15 -1.05 -15.90
CA PRO A 128 6.81 -1.55 -16.22
C PRO A 128 5.78 -0.91 -15.28
N VAL A 129 4.90 -0.08 -15.83
CA VAL A 129 3.80 0.52 -15.07
C VAL A 129 2.65 -0.48 -15.00
N LEU A 130 2.19 -0.73 -13.78
CA LEU A 130 1.10 -1.65 -13.50
C LEU A 130 -0.26 -0.99 -13.74
N THR A 131 -1.21 -1.80 -14.14
CA THR A 131 -2.61 -1.36 -14.20
C THR A 131 -3.29 -1.70 -12.88
N LYS A 132 -4.00 -0.72 -12.31
CA LYS A 132 -4.83 -0.92 -11.13
C LYS A 132 -6.30 -0.73 -11.45
N THR A 133 -7.16 -1.45 -10.76
CA THR A 133 -8.61 -1.27 -10.79
C THR A 133 -9.12 -0.96 -9.40
N SER A 134 -10.09 -0.05 -9.27
CA SER A 134 -10.73 0.22 -7.98
C SER A 134 -11.45 -1.04 -7.51
N ALA A 135 -11.20 -1.46 -6.28
CA ALA A 135 -11.80 -2.64 -5.67
C ALA A 135 -12.77 -2.27 -4.53
N ARG A 136 -12.47 -1.24 -3.74
CA ARG A 136 -13.39 -0.74 -2.70
C ARG A 136 -13.09 0.72 -2.35
N ASP A 137 -14.12 1.54 -2.32
CA ASP A 137 -14.08 2.85 -1.66
C ASP A 137 -14.38 2.67 -0.17
N LEU A 138 -13.44 3.06 0.70
CA LEU A 138 -13.54 2.90 2.14
C LEU A 138 -14.18 4.09 2.85
N LEU A 139 -14.42 5.21 2.15
CA LEU A 139 -15.05 6.37 2.76
C LEU A 139 -16.42 6.08 3.39
N PRO A 140 -17.30 5.26 2.77
CA PRO A 140 -18.56 4.85 3.40
C PRO A 140 -18.35 4.04 4.68
N ASP A 141 -17.41 3.08 4.68
CA ASP A 141 -17.12 2.22 5.84
C ASP A 141 -16.62 3.05 7.02
N LEU A 142 -15.68 3.96 6.76
CA LEU A 142 -15.09 4.83 7.78
C LEU A 142 -16.10 5.83 8.38
N ARG A 143 -17.03 6.30 7.56
CA ARG A 143 -18.12 7.18 8.03
C ARG A 143 -19.16 6.45 8.85
N ALA A 144 -19.37 5.16 8.61
CA ALA A 144 -20.46 4.39 9.25
C ALA A 144 -20.30 4.28 10.77
N THR A 145 -19.07 4.34 11.30
CA THR A 145 -18.79 4.14 12.73
C THR A 145 -19.29 5.32 13.59
N ASN A 146 -18.85 6.55 13.26
CA ASN A 146 -19.15 7.76 14.01
C ASN A 146 -19.29 9.02 13.16
N GLY A 147 -19.31 8.86 11.84
CA GLY A 147 -19.38 9.95 10.88
C GLY A 147 -18.05 10.63 10.57
N TYR A 148 -16.97 10.26 11.25
CA TYR A 148 -15.65 10.87 11.05
C TYR A 148 -14.69 9.92 10.35
N VAL A 149 -14.10 10.36 9.25
CA VAL A 149 -13.09 9.61 8.50
C VAL A 149 -11.72 9.86 9.09
N GLN A 150 -11.09 8.80 9.61
CA GLN A 150 -9.72 8.85 10.10
C GLN A 150 -8.74 9.15 8.96
N GLU A 151 -7.69 9.92 9.24
CA GLU A 151 -6.65 10.20 8.25
C GLU A 151 -5.91 8.93 7.86
N LYS A 152 -5.38 8.24 8.86
CA LYS A 152 -4.43 7.15 8.71
C LYS A 152 -5.09 5.79 8.73
N ILE A 153 -5.41 5.28 7.56
CA ILE A 153 -5.71 3.88 7.36
C ILE A 153 -4.39 3.22 6.99
N GLU A 154 -3.83 2.41 7.87
CA GLU A 154 -2.44 1.97 7.75
C GLU A 154 -2.25 0.46 7.72
N GLY A 155 -3.30 -0.31 8.05
CA GLY A 155 -3.20 -1.76 7.97
C GLY A 155 -4.30 -2.37 7.12
N LEU A 156 -3.93 -3.30 6.25
CA LEU A 156 -4.83 -4.09 5.41
C LEU A 156 -4.36 -5.55 5.43
N ALA A 157 -5.25 -6.48 5.73
CA ALA A 157 -4.88 -7.89 5.77
C ALA A 157 -5.98 -8.79 5.21
N VAL A 158 -5.58 -9.76 4.39
CA VAL A 158 -6.40 -10.92 4.06
C VAL A 158 -5.98 -12.04 5.01
N ALA A 159 -6.85 -12.38 5.94
CA ALA A 159 -6.55 -13.39 6.96
C ALA A 159 -6.81 -14.81 6.45
N GLY A 160 -6.25 -15.80 7.15
CA GLY A 160 -6.40 -17.22 6.80
C GLY A 160 -7.85 -17.75 6.82
N ASN A 161 -8.79 -17.02 7.39
CA ASN A 161 -10.23 -17.30 7.33
C ASN A 161 -10.93 -16.73 6.07
N GLY A 162 -10.15 -16.15 5.14
CA GLY A 162 -10.66 -15.57 3.89
C GLY A 162 -11.37 -14.23 4.04
N ARG A 163 -11.20 -13.55 5.17
CA ARG A 163 -11.80 -12.23 5.44
C ARG A 163 -10.78 -11.10 5.27
N LEU A 164 -11.30 -9.95 4.88
CA LEU A 164 -10.54 -8.72 4.72
C LEU A 164 -10.69 -7.85 5.97
N TYR A 165 -9.56 -7.45 6.53
CA TYR A 165 -9.50 -6.60 7.71
C TYR A 165 -8.76 -5.30 7.41
N LEU A 166 -9.16 -4.24 8.10
CA LEU A 166 -8.59 -2.92 8.00
C LEU A 166 -8.38 -2.35 9.40
N VAL A 167 -7.30 -1.59 9.59
CA VAL A 167 -7.03 -0.88 10.84
C VAL A 167 -6.54 0.53 10.58
N THR A 168 -6.96 1.46 11.44
CA THR A 168 -6.47 2.83 11.45
C THR A 168 -5.38 3.01 12.49
N ASP A 169 -4.44 3.92 12.23
CA ASP A 169 -3.46 4.38 13.20
C ASP A 169 -3.86 5.76 13.74
N ASN A 170 -3.71 5.96 15.04
CA ASN A 170 -3.95 7.24 15.72
C ASN A 170 -2.66 8.01 16.05
N ASP A 171 -1.50 7.56 15.54
CA ASP A 171 -0.15 8.10 15.83
C ASP A 171 0.30 8.05 17.30
N GLY A 172 -0.59 7.87 18.25
CA GLY A 172 -0.27 7.87 19.67
C GLY A 172 0.34 9.19 20.19
N VAL A 173 0.08 10.30 19.49
CA VAL A 173 0.60 11.64 19.81
C VAL A 173 -0.54 12.63 20.09
N ASP A 174 -0.22 13.78 20.69
CA ASP A 174 -1.22 14.76 21.16
C ASP A 174 -2.07 15.38 20.05
N ASP A 175 -1.60 15.35 18.79
CA ASP A 175 -2.32 15.85 17.61
C ASP A 175 -3.10 14.76 16.86
N ALA A 176 -3.19 13.56 17.42
CA ALA A 176 -3.99 12.48 16.85
C ALA A 176 -5.45 12.92 16.72
N ASN A 177 -6.02 12.72 15.55
CA ASN A 177 -7.38 13.15 15.22
C ASN A 177 -8.42 12.03 15.31
N GLY A 178 -8.12 10.98 16.05
CA GLY A 178 -9.06 9.88 16.22
C GLY A 178 -8.52 8.69 16.98
N GLU A 179 -9.31 7.64 16.99
CA GLU A 179 -9.04 6.39 17.67
C GLU A 179 -8.51 5.35 16.69
N THR A 180 -7.76 4.38 17.19
CA THR A 180 -7.47 3.15 16.45
C THR A 180 -8.77 2.37 16.28
N GLN A 181 -9.19 2.17 15.04
CA GLN A 181 -10.39 1.43 14.68
C GLN A 181 -10.02 0.17 13.91
N PHE A 182 -10.69 -0.93 14.23
CA PHE A 182 -10.54 -2.20 13.54
C PHE A 182 -11.84 -2.54 12.81
N PHE A 183 -11.74 -2.82 11.51
CA PHE A 183 -12.87 -3.16 10.65
C PHE A 183 -12.74 -4.59 10.13
N ASP A 184 -13.81 -5.35 10.23
CA ASP A 184 -14.02 -6.58 9.50
C ASP A 184 -14.89 -6.25 8.28
N LEU A 185 -14.26 -6.21 7.10
CA LEU A 185 -14.94 -5.87 5.84
C LEU A 185 -15.68 -7.05 5.21
N GLY A 186 -15.62 -8.22 5.82
CA GLY A 186 -16.29 -9.42 5.34
C GLY A 186 -15.40 -10.37 4.53
N PRO A 187 -15.99 -11.42 3.91
CA PRO A 187 -15.27 -12.29 3.00
C PRO A 187 -14.64 -11.50 1.86
N VAL A 188 -13.39 -11.78 1.52
CA VAL A 188 -12.62 -10.97 0.56
C VAL A 188 -13.31 -10.80 -0.80
N GLY A 189 -13.95 -11.88 -1.30
CA GLY A 189 -14.67 -11.83 -2.58
C GLY A 189 -15.90 -10.91 -2.56
N GLU A 190 -16.59 -10.80 -1.43
CA GLU A 190 -17.74 -9.89 -1.24
C GLU A 190 -17.27 -8.46 -0.95
N ALA A 191 -16.23 -8.34 -0.12
CA ALA A 191 -15.67 -7.05 0.28
C ALA A 191 -15.13 -6.24 -0.91
N LEU A 192 -14.66 -6.92 -1.96
CA LEU A 192 -14.04 -6.32 -3.15
C LEU A 192 -14.93 -6.37 -4.41
N ALA A 193 -16.20 -6.75 -4.28
CA ALA A 193 -17.14 -6.84 -5.40
C ALA A 193 -17.88 -5.53 -5.71
N GLY A 194 -17.46 -4.41 -5.09
CA GLY A 194 -18.11 -3.10 -5.19
C GLY A 194 -17.66 -2.26 -6.39
#